data_98922fb41c9187df59e2dff43683363c
#
_entry.id   98922fb41c9187df59e2dff43683363c
#
_cell.length_a   1.000
_cell.length_b   1.000
_cell.length_c   1.000
_cell.angle_alpha   90.00
_cell.angle_beta   90.00
_cell.angle_gamma   90.00
#
_symmetry.space_group_name_H-M   'P 1'
#
loop_
_entity.id
_entity.type
_entity.pdbx_description
1 polymer ?
#
loop_
_entity_poly.entity_id
_entity_poly.type
_entity_poly.pdbx_seq_one_letter_code
_entity_poly.pdbx_strand_id
1 'polypeptide(L)'
;MKYMLDTNICIYAIKHKPPEVIRNFLKHDPDDMCISSITYAELMHGVEKSQSVERNRVAITLFLSSIEILPFDAEAAEEYGKVRADLERKGTPIGPMDMLIAGHAKSEGLILSLIHI
;
A
#
# COMPACT_ATOMS: atom_id res chain seq x y z
N MET A 1 3.50 6.91 13.24
CA MET A 1 3.31 6.24 11.95
C MET A 1 4.63 6.19 11.22
N LYS A 2 5.04 5.03 10.75
CA LYS A 2 6.39 4.85 10.21
C LYS A 2 6.41 4.24 8.81
N TYR A 3 5.47 3.32 8.53
CA TYR A 3 5.46 2.58 7.28
C TYR A 3 4.16 2.79 6.52
N MET A 4 4.28 2.96 5.21
CA MET A 4 3.14 2.88 4.30
C MET A 4 3.23 1.53 3.59
N LEU A 5 2.17 0.73 3.66
CA LEU A 5 2.14 -0.61 3.07
C LEU A 5 1.73 -0.51 1.60
N ASP A 6 2.41 -1.25 0.73
CA ASP A 6 1.95 -1.35 -0.65
C ASP A 6 0.81 -2.36 -0.78
N THR A 7 0.18 -2.39 -1.95
CA THR A 7 -0.99 -3.24 -2.18
C THR A 7 -0.64 -4.72 -2.03
N ASN A 8 0.52 -5.14 -2.53
CA ASN A 8 0.92 -6.54 -2.49
C ASN A 8 1.16 -7.04 -1.07
N ILE A 9 1.79 -6.22 -0.23
CA ILE A 9 2.01 -6.59 1.17
C ILE A 9 0.67 -6.75 1.90
N CYS A 10 -0.31 -5.88 1.60
CA CYS A 10 -1.66 -5.99 2.17
C CYS A 10 -2.33 -7.30 1.77
N ILE A 11 -2.24 -7.66 0.50
CA ILE A 11 -2.83 -8.91 -0.01
C ILE A 11 -2.20 -10.13 0.67
N TYR A 12 -0.88 -10.14 0.78
CA TYR A 12 -0.18 -11.24 1.45
C TYR A 12 -0.55 -11.34 2.93
N ALA A 13 -0.65 -10.21 3.62
CA ALA A 13 -1.05 -10.19 5.02
C ALA A 13 -2.47 -10.73 5.21
N ILE A 14 -3.41 -10.31 4.34
CA ILE A 14 -4.80 -10.78 4.40
C ILE A 14 -4.89 -12.27 4.15
N LYS A 15 -4.12 -12.79 3.19
CA LYS A 15 -4.11 -14.21 2.84
C LYS A 15 -3.25 -15.08 3.76
N HIS A 16 -2.47 -14.47 4.64
CA HIS A 16 -1.49 -15.14 5.49
C HIS A 16 -0.48 -15.96 4.68
N LYS A 17 -0.09 -15.46 3.49
CA LYS A 17 0.84 -16.13 2.58
C LYS A 17 1.71 -15.09 1.88
N PRO A 18 3.03 -15.35 1.73
CA PRO A 18 3.75 -16.48 2.35
C PRO A 18 3.97 -16.27 3.84
N PRO A 19 4.26 -17.33 4.63
CA PRO A 19 4.40 -17.20 6.08
C PRO A 19 5.46 -16.20 6.54
N GLU A 20 6.53 -16.04 5.78
CA GLU A 20 7.60 -15.09 6.11
C GLU A 20 7.08 -13.65 6.13
N VAL A 21 6.20 -13.29 5.19
CA VAL A 21 5.61 -11.96 5.12
C VAL A 21 4.75 -11.70 6.35
N ILE A 22 3.92 -12.65 6.73
CA ILE A 22 3.05 -12.53 7.89
C ILE A 22 3.87 -12.39 9.20
N ARG A 23 4.94 -13.17 9.34
CA ARG A 23 5.80 -13.07 10.52
C ARG A 23 6.45 -11.68 10.63
N ASN A 24 6.94 -11.16 9.51
CA ASN A 24 7.52 -9.81 9.50
C ASN A 24 6.47 -8.75 9.80
N PHE A 25 5.27 -8.90 9.22
CA PHE A 25 4.16 -7.98 9.45
C PHE A 25 3.79 -7.92 10.94
N LEU A 26 3.68 -9.07 11.60
CA LEU A 26 3.27 -9.15 12.99
C LEU A 26 4.30 -8.60 13.98
N LYS A 27 5.53 -8.34 13.55
CA LYS A 27 6.55 -7.70 14.38
C LYS A 27 6.32 -6.20 14.54
N HIS A 28 5.46 -5.61 13.73
CA HIS A 28 5.21 -4.16 13.75
C HIS A 28 3.87 -3.86 14.39
N ASP A 29 3.83 -2.73 15.11
CA ASP A 29 2.60 -2.24 15.71
C ASP A 29 1.69 -1.67 14.60
N PRO A 30 0.39 -1.99 14.60
CA PRO A 30 -0.54 -1.38 13.63
C PRO A 30 -0.52 0.14 13.62
N ASP A 31 -0.22 0.78 14.77
CA ASP A 31 -0.12 2.24 14.85
C ASP A 31 1.06 2.80 14.07
N ASP A 32 2.04 1.97 13.72
CA ASP A 32 3.18 2.35 12.91
C ASP A 32 2.93 2.18 11.41
N MET A 33 1.75 1.69 11.03
CA MET A 33 1.44 1.35 9.64
C MET A 33 0.24 2.14 9.14
N CYS A 34 0.27 2.46 7.85
CA CYS A 34 -0.84 3.08 7.14
C CYS A 34 -0.88 2.58 5.71
N ILE A 35 -1.95 2.90 5.00
CA ILE A 35 -2.00 2.72 3.55
C ILE A 35 -2.42 4.02 2.90
N SER A 36 -2.05 4.16 1.62
CA SER A 36 -2.57 5.23 0.77
C SER A 36 -4.01 4.92 0.36
N SER A 37 -4.82 5.96 0.12
CA SER A 37 -6.13 5.79 -0.50
C SER A 37 -6.01 5.14 -1.90
N ILE A 38 -4.86 5.26 -2.55
CA ILE A 38 -4.58 4.56 -3.82
C ILE A 38 -4.57 3.04 -3.59
N THR A 39 -3.86 2.59 -2.54
CA THR A 39 -3.85 1.18 -2.16
C THR A 39 -5.25 0.69 -1.81
N TYR A 40 -6.00 1.49 -1.07
CA TYR A 40 -7.39 1.16 -0.74
C TYR A 40 -8.24 0.98 -2.00
N ALA A 41 -8.08 1.88 -2.99
CA ALA A 41 -8.79 1.78 -4.27
C ALA A 41 -8.44 0.48 -5.00
N GLU A 42 -7.16 0.09 -5.01
CA GLU A 42 -6.75 -1.18 -5.63
C GLU A 42 -7.34 -2.40 -4.91
N LEU A 43 -7.37 -2.36 -3.58
CA LEU A 43 -7.98 -3.43 -2.79
C LEU A 43 -9.49 -3.55 -3.07
N MET A 44 -10.18 -2.42 -3.14
CA MET A 44 -11.61 -2.41 -3.44
C MET A 44 -11.91 -2.89 -4.85
N HIS A 45 -11.07 -2.53 -5.83
CA HIS A 45 -11.20 -3.07 -7.20
C HIS A 45 -11.04 -4.59 -7.19
N GLY A 46 -10.06 -5.11 -6.45
CA GLY A 46 -9.86 -6.54 -6.30
C GLY A 46 -11.07 -7.24 -5.70
N VAL A 47 -11.70 -6.62 -4.70
CA VAL A 47 -12.94 -7.14 -4.10
C VAL A 47 -14.06 -7.25 -5.14
N GLU A 48 -14.33 -6.15 -5.88
CA GLU A 48 -15.45 -6.09 -6.81
C GLU A 48 -15.32 -7.09 -7.96
N LYS A 49 -14.10 -7.38 -8.41
CA LYS A 49 -13.91 -8.35 -9.48
C LYS A 49 -13.76 -9.79 -9.00
N SER A 50 -13.80 -10.03 -7.68
CA SER A 50 -13.63 -11.36 -7.12
C SER A 50 -14.94 -12.17 -7.21
N GLN A 51 -14.83 -13.49 -7.02
CA GLN A 51 -15.99 -14.37 -7.01
C GLN A 51 -16.74 -14.36 -5.68
N SER A 52 -16.15 -13.80 -4.64
CA SER A 52 -16.72 -13.75 -3.29
C SER A 52 -16.65 -12.33 -2.75
N VAL A 53 -17.42 -11.43 -3.35
CA VAL A 53 -17.34 -9.99 -3.07
C VAL A 53 -17.56 -9.68 -1.60
N GLU A 54 -18.64 -10.17 -1.01
CA GLU A 54 -18.96 -9.85 0.39
C GLU A 54 -17.94 -10.42 1.37
N ARG A 55 -17.51 -11.66 1.13
CA ARG A 55 -16.50 -12.30 1.96
C ARG A 55 -15.18 -11.53 1.94
N ASN A 56 -14.75 -11.14 0.75
CA ASN A 56 -13.48 -10.43 0.59
C ASN A 56 -13.57 -9.01 1.12
N ARG A 57 -14.73 -8.36 1.00
CA ARG A 57 -14.95 -7.04 1.60
C ARG A 57 -14.82 -7.09 3.12
N VAL A 58 -15.42 -8.10 3.74
CA VAL A 58 -15.31 -8.30 5.20
C VAL A 58 -13.86 -8.50 5.61
N ALA A 59 -13.11 -9.34 4.88
CA ALA A 59 -11.71 -9.62 5.18
C ALA A 59 -10.86 -8.35 5.13
N ILE A 60 -11.06 -7.52 4.11
CA ILE A 60 -10.32 -6.25 3.97
C ILE A 60 -10.73 -5.27 5.06
N THR A 61 -12.01 -5.17 5.37
CA THR A 61 -12.49 -4.28 6.43
C THR A 61 -11.87 -4.63 7.77
N LEU A 62 -11.80 -5.92 8.09
CA LEU A 62 -11.18 -6.39 9.33
C LEU A 62 -9.68 -6.09 9.35
N PHE A 63 -8.99 -6.33 8.24
CA PHE A 63 -7.56 -6.05 8.14
C PHE A 63 -7.27 -4.56 8.37
N LEU A 64 -8.10 -3.68 7.79
CA LEU A 64 -7.88 -2.24 7.87
C LEU A 64 -8.44 -1.60 9.14
N SER A 65 -9.09 -2.35 10.01
CA SER A 65 -9.76 -1.79 11.20
C SER A 65 -8.80 -1.05 12.14
N SER A 66 -7.52 -1.41 12.15
CA SER A 66 -6.51 -0.77 13.00
C SER A 66 -5.43 -0.05 12.18
N ILE A 67 -5.60 0.07 10.88
CA ILE A 67 -4.61 0.68 9.97
C ILE A 67 -5.23 1.94 9.37
N GLU A 68 -4.53 3.07 9.46
CA GLU A 68 -5.03 4.34 8.94
C GLU A 68 -4.92 4.42 7.43
N ILE A 69 -5.96 4.96 6.80
CA ILE A 69 -5.97 5.24 5.35
C ILE A 69 -5.69 6.73 5.18
N LEU A 70 -4.58 7.06 4.54
CA LEU A 70 -4.20 8.45 4.28
C LEU A 70 -4.66 8.88 2.88
N PRO A 71 -5.30 10.05 2.76
CA PRO A 71 -5.74 10.54 1.45
C PRO A 71 -4.55 10.95 0.59
N PHE A 72 -4.59 10.56 -0.69
CA PHE A 72 -3.61 11.01 -1.68
C PHE A 72 -3.95 12.46 -2.04
N ASP A 73 -3.22 13.40 -1.48
CA ASP A 73 -3.49 14.83 -1.58
C ASP A 73 -2.56 15.53 -2.59
N ALA A 74 -2.62 16.86 -2.60
CA ALA A 74 -1.81 17.66 -3.52
C ALA A 74 -0.30 17.49 -3.26
N GLU A 75 0.11 17.39 -2.00
CA GLU A 75 1.52 17.16 -1.67
C GLU A 75 1.98 15.81 -2.19
N ALA A 76 1.15 14.79 -2.03
CA ALA A 76 1.44 13.45 -2.58
C ALA A 76 1.56 13.51 -4.10
N ALA A 77 0.70 14.26 -4.77
CA ALA A 77 0.74 14.42 -6.21
C ALA A 77 2.04 15.10 -6.68
N GLU A 78 2.49 16.12 -5.97
CA GLU A 78 3.76 16.80 -6.29
C GLU A 78 4.96 15.86 -6.16
N GLU A 79 5.01 15.09 -5.09
CA GLU A 79 6.08 14.12 -4.88
C GLU A 79 6.02 12.98 -5.91
N TYR A 80 4.82 12.57 -6.30
CA TYR A 80 4.65 11.61 -7.38
C TYR A 80 5.29 12.11 -8.68
N GLY A 81 5.06 13.37 -9.03
CA GLY A 81 5.65 13.95 -10.23
C GLY A 81 7.16 13.88 -10.23
N LYS A 82 7.78 14.17 -9.08
CA LYS A 82 9.24 14.09 -8.92
C LYS A 82 9.75 12.66 -9.03
N VAL A 83 9.08 11.72 -8.36
CA VAL A 83 9.47 10.31 -8.40
C VAL A 83 9.38 9.77 -9.81
N ARG A 84 8.28 10.03 -10.50
CA ARG A 84 8.08 9.55 -11.87
C ARG A 84 9.12 10.10 -12.82
N ALA A 85 9.35 11.40 -12.78
CA ALA A 85 10.35 12.04 -13.64
C ALA A 85 11.75 11.48 -13.40
N ASP A 86 12.11 11.26 -12.14
CA ASP A 86 13.40 10.69 -11.77
C ASP A 86 13.57 9.27 -12.30
N LEU A 87 12.55 8.43 -12.12
CA LEU A 87 12.60 7.04 -12.60
C LEU A 87 12.65 6.97 -14.13
N GLU A 88 11.92 7.85 -14.81
CA GLU A 88 11.97 7.92 -16.27
C GLU A 88 13.36 8.33 -16.76
N ARG A 89 13.98 9.32 -16.12
CA ARG A 89 15.35 9.76 -16.48
C ARG A 89 16.37 8.64 -16.28
N LYS A 90 16.19 7.82 -15.26
CA LYS A 90 17.09 6.69 -14.96
C LYS A 90 16.79 5.45 -15.81
N GLY A 91 15.71 5.48 -16.60
CA GLY A 91 15.30 4.33 -17.38
C GLY A 91 14.81 3.15 -16.56
N THR A 92 14.32 3.40 -15.35
CA THR A 92 13.85 2.35 -14.43
C THR A 92 12.42 2.60 -13.97
N PRO A 93 11.45 2.70 -14.91
CA PRO A 93 10.06 2.93 -14.52
C PRO A 93 9.49 1.72 -13.78
N ILE A 94 8.56 1.99 -12.85
CA ILE A 94 7.77 0.98 -12.18
C ILE A 94 6.31 1.19 -12.56
N GLY A 95 5.40 0.30 -12.10
CA GLY A 95 4.00 0.43 -12.43
C GLY A 95 3.39 1.77 -11.99
N PRO A 96 2.36 2.28 -12.70
CA PRO A 96 1.78 3.59 -12.37
C PRO A 96 1.27 3.70 -10.94
N MET A 97 0.59 2.67 -10.44
CA MET A 97 0.07 2.68 -9.08
C MET A 97 1.20 2.66 -8.05
N ASP A 98 2.27 1.90 -8.33
CA ASP A 98 3.43 1.85 -7.45
C ASP A 98 4.13 3.20 -7.35
N MET A 99 4.19 3.96 -8.47
CA MET A 99 4.74 5.31 -8.46
C MET A 99 3.89 6.27 -7.64
N LEU A 100 2.56 6.14 -7.71
CA LEU A 100 1.64 6.96 -6.90
C LEU A 100 1.86 6.69 -5.42
N ILE A 101 1.92 5.43 -5.04
CA ILE A 101 2.12 5.03 -3.64
C ILE A 101 3.49 5.47 -3.13
N ALA A 102 4.54 5.33 -3.96
CA ALA A 102 5.89 5.76 -3.60
C ALA A 102 5.95 7.27 -3.37
N GLY A 103 5.32 8.06 -4.24
CA GLY A 103 5.24 9.51 -4.08
C GLY A 103 4.48 9.90 -2.82
N HIS A 104 3.39 9.19 -2.52
CA HIS A 104 2.61 9.43 -1.33
C HIS A 104 3.43 9.15 -0.06
N ALA A 105 4.11 8.00 0.00
CA ALA A 105 4.95 7.67 1.14
C ALA A 105 6.02 8.73 1.36
N LYS A 106 6.65 9.20 0.28
CA LYS A 106 7.68 10.23 0.36
C LYS A 106 7.13 11.55 0.90
N SER A 107 5.94 11.95 0.45
CA SER A 107 5.30 13.20 0.91
C SER A 107 5.02 13.18 2.41
N GLU A 108 4.74 12.01 2.97
CA GLU A 108 4.44 11.84 4.39
C GLU A 108 5.69 11.51 5.22
N GLY A 109 6.86 11.41 4.59
CA GLY A 109 8.09 11.04 5.28
C GLY A 109 8.10 9.60 5.79
N LEU A 110 7.37 8.72 5.12
CA LEU A 110 7.20 7.33 5.53
C LEU A 110 8.05 6.37 4.69
N ILE A 111 8.36 5.23 5.28
CA ILE A 111 9.04 4.14 4.58
C ILE A 111 7.99 3.32 3.85
N LEU A 112 8.17 3.15 2.53
CA LEU A 112 7.30 2.28 1.75
C LEU A 112 7.69 0.82 1.99
N SER A 113 6.74 0.03 2.49
CA SER A 113 6.95 -1.39 2.78
C SER A 113 6.63 -2.21 1.55
N LEU A 114 7.66 -2.76 0.92
CA LEU A 114 7.55 -3.61 -0.25
C LEU A 114 7.64 -5.09 0.13
N ILE A 115 7.31 -5.95 -0.82
CA ILE A 115 7.30 -7.42 -0.64
C ILE A 115 8.63 -7.95 -0.11
N HIS A 116 9.72 -7.36 -0.52
CA HIS A 116 11.07 -7.87 -0.27
C HIS A 116 11.64 -7.46 1.08
N ILE A 117 10.91 -6.71 1.84
CA ILE A 117 11.39 -6.16 3.11
C ILE A 117 11.06 -7.06 4.27
#